data_9a2cf9ebe6e413b0c8ebfee990818880
#
_entry.id   9a2cf9ebe6e413b0c8ebfee990818880
#
_cell.length_a   1.000
_cell.length_b   1.000
_cell.length_c   1.000
_cell.angle_alpha   90.00
_cell.angle_beta   90.00
_cell.angle_gamma   90.00
#
_symmetry.space_group_name_H-M   'P 1'
#
loop_
_entity.id
_entity.type
_entity.pdbx_description
1 polymer ?
#
loop_
_entity_poly.entity_id
_entity_poly.type
_entity_poly.pdbx_seq_one_letter_code
_entity_poly.pdbx_strand_id
1 'polypeptide(L)'
;MKNLLITVFFLSLTLQLSAETGGSNAVIVEKTTASLAEKTPVYWQKMADGMSQALIKHFWGANFKGYENRFYFNYGSDLSNMTTNHYWPQAHAMDVMVDAYMRTGSKQYLNIYPLWWEGAPKFNFAGREEDPWWNVFVDDMEWIALAQIRMFESTKNTKYLKKARQTYDDWVWSTWGPEDEAPWF
;
A
#
# COMPACT_ATOMS: atom_id res chain seq x y z
N MET A 1 -10.98 7.29 -26.94
CA MET A 1 -9.72 6.53 -26.81
C MET A 1 -8.67 7.50 -26.29
N LYS A 2 -8.39 7.50 -25.01
CA LYS A 2 -7.33 8.31 -24.39
C LYS A 2 -6.37 7.33 -23.71
N ASN A 3 -5.15 7.31 -24.20
CA ASN A 3 -4.05 6.48 -23.66
C ASN A 3 -3.69 6.96 -22.26
N LEU A 4 -3.89 6.10 -21.28
CA LEU A 4 -3.41 6.32 -19.92
C LEU A 4 -1.94 5.90 -19.86
N LEU A 5 -1.04 6.90 -19.78
CA LEU A 5 0.37 6.66 -19.49
C LEU A 5 0.49 6.21 -18.03
N ILE A 6 0.87 4.95 -17.85
CA ILE A 6 1.28 4.44 -16.53
C ILE A 6 2.75 4.85 -16.35
N THR A 7 2.98 5.84 -15.50
CA THR A 7 4.33 6.22 -15.08
C THR A 7 4.81 5.23 -14.02
N VAL A 8 5.64 4.28 -14.43
CA VAL A 8 6.33 3.36 -13.52
C VAL A 8 7.53 4.11 -12.95
N PHE A 9 7.54 4.38 -11.66
CA PHE A 9 8.71 4.88 -10.94
C PHE A 9 9.77 3.77 -10.87
N PHE A 10 10.80 3.89 -11.67
CA PHE A 10 12.03 3.10 -11.50
C PHE A 10 12.88 3.74 -10.40
N LEU A 11 12.98 3.06 -9.28
CA LEU A 11 14.00 3.35 -8.30
C LEU A 11 15.33 2.86 -8.85
N SER A 12 16.15 3.76 -9.40
CA SER A 12 17.51 3.45 -9.83
C SER A 12 18.41 3.37 -8.60
N LEU A 13 18.65 2.15 -8.15
CA LEU A 13 19.70 1.86 -7.18
C LEU A 13 21.06 1.86 -7.93
N THR A 14 21.76 2.99 -7.93
CA THR A 14 23.15 3.05 -8.40
C THR A 14 24.05 2.45 -7.32
N LEU A 15 24.39 1.17 -7.47
CA LEU A 15 25.54 0.58 -6.78
C LEU A 15 26.83 1.09 -7.47
N GLN A 16 27.57 1.96 -6.78
CA GLN A 16 28.98 2.17 -7.12
C GLN A 16 29.78 0.95 -6.67
N LEU A 17 30.12 0.07 -7.59
CA LEU A 17 31.17 -0.93 -7.38
C LEU A 17 32.48 -0.32 -7.84
N SER A 18 33.41 -0.16 -6.90
CA SER A 18 34.82 0.07 -7.14
C SER A 18 35.42 -1.11 -7.94
N ALA A 19 36.14 -0.78 -9.00
CA ALA A 19 36.78 -1.73 -9.87
C ALA A 19 37.92 -2.44 -9.14
N GLU A 20 37.82 -3.75 -8.97
CA GLU A 20 38.99 -4.64 -8.86
C GLU A 20 38.75 -5.93 -9.64
N THR A 21 39.58 -6.08 -10.67
CA THR A 21 40.09 -7.29 -11.33
C THR A 21 39.20 -8.49 -11.63
N GLY A 22 39.08 -8.81 -12.93
CA GLY A 22 39.00 -10.18 -13.45
C GLY A 22 37.64 -10.66 -13.92
N GLY A 23 37.45 -10.64 -15.22
CA GLY A 23 36.72 -11.56 -16.16
C GLY A 23 35.39 -12.20 -15.81
N SER A 24 34.99 -12.30 -14.53
CA SER A 24 33.79 -13.04 -14.11
C SER A 24 32.55 -12.15 -13.97
N ASN A 25 32.72 -10.86 -13.68
CA ASN A 25 31.60 -9.99 -13.36
C ASN A 25 30.82 -9.49 -14.59
N ALA A 26 31.48 -9.39 -15.74
CA ALA A 26 30.82 -8.96 -16.98
C ALA A 26 29.79 -9.99 -17.47
N VAL A 27 30.10 -11.29 -17.33
CA VAL A 27 29.20 -12.37 -17.74
C VAL A 27 27.95 -12.46 -16.85
N ILE A 28 28.07 -12.13 -15.56
CA ILE A 28 26.94 -12.15 -14.62
C ILE A 28 26.01 -10.96 -14.88
N VAL A 29 26.56 -9.78 -15.15
CA VAL A 29 25.78 -8.56 -15.44
C VAL A 29 25.05 -8.70 -16.79
N GLU A 30 25.71 -9.25 -17.79
CA GLU A 30 25.10 -9.48 -19.11
C GLU A 30 23.98 -10.53 -19.04
N LYS A 31 24.17 -11.59 -18.26
CA LYS A 31 23.15 -12.62 -18.04
C LYS A 31 21.94 -12.09 -17.26
N THR A 32 22.15 -11.17 -16.31
CA THR A 32 21.07 -10.57 -15.53
C THR A 32 20.26 -9.56 -16.36
N THR A 33 20.90 -8.76 -17.20
CA THR A 33 20.24 -7.80 -18.09
C THR A 33 19.50 -8.50 -19.24
N ALA A 34 20.06 -9.54 -19.84
CA ALA A 34 19.38 -10.36 -20.84
C ALA A 34 18.13 -11.04 -20.25
N SER A 35 18.20 -11.55 -19.02
CA SER A 35 17.06 -12.15 -18.30
C SER A 35 15.91 -11.19 -18.04
N LEU A 36 16.16 -9.89 -17.88
CA LEU A 36 15.12 -8.87 -17.68
C LEU A 36 14.45 -8.45 -19.00
N ALA A 37 15.20 -8.46 -20.12
CA ALA A 37 14.69 -8.08 -21.44
C ALA A 37 13.69 -9.09 -22.02
N GLU A 38 13.69 -10.34 -21.57
CA GLU A 38 12.81 -11.40 -22.06
C GLU A 38 11.50 -11.52 -21.28
N LYS A 39 11.26 -10.73 -20.22
CA LYS A 39 10.06 -10.86 -19.39
C LYS A 39 8.85 -10.22 -20.08
N THR A 40 7.92 -11.07 -20.48
CA THR A 40 6.67 -10.67 -21.14
C THR A 40 5.68 -10.00 -20.19
N PRO A 41 4.67 -9.26 -20.70
CA PRO A 41 3.56 -8.76 -19.88
C PRO A 41 2.89 -9.85 -19.04
N VAL A 42 2.76 -11.07 -19.59
CA VAL A 42 2.20 -12.24 -18.89
C VAL A 42 3.05 -12.64 -17.68
N TYR A 43 4.38 -12.56 -17.80
CA TYR A 43 5.26 -12.80 -16.66
C TYR A 43 4.98 -11.82 -15.52
N TRP A 44 4.89 -10.53 -15.83
CA TRP A 44 4.65 -9.50 -14.82
C TRP A 44 3.26 -9.59 -14.20
N GLN A 45 2.24 -9.98 -15.00
CA GLN A 45 0.91 -10.26 -14.46
C GLN A 45 0.94 -11.40 -13.43
N LYS A 46 1.59 -12.52 -13.75
CA LYS A 46 1.74 -13.64 -12.81
C LYS A 46 2.48 -13.25 -11.53
N MET A 47 3.52 -12.43 -11.65
CA MET A 47 4.25 -11.91 -10.48
C MET A 47 3.35 -11.05 -9.61
N ALA A 48 2.61 -10.11 -10.20
CA ALA A 48 1.67 -9.25 -9.48
C ALA A 48 0.55 -10.07 -8.80
N ASP A 49 0.02 -11.10 -9.47
CA ASP A 49 -0.97 -12.01 -8.89
C ASP A 49 -0.39 -12.76 -7.68
N GLY A 50 0.80 -13.33 -7.86
CA GLY A 50 1.48 -14.05 -6.78
C GLY A 50 1.75 -13.18 -5.57
N MET A 51 2.22 -11.95 -5.77
CA MET A 51 2.50 -10.99 -4.69
C MET A 51 1.21 -10.55 -3.98
N SER A 52 0.13 -10.26 -4.71
CA SER A 52 -1.15 -9.89 -4.11
C SER A 52 -1.76 -11.03 -3.29
N GLN A 53 -1.65 -12.28 -3.78
CA GLN A 53 -2.08 -13.46 -3.05
C GLN A 53 -1.22 -13.73 -1.81
N ALA A 54 0.10 -13.51 -1.92
CA ALA A 54 1.01 -13.66 -0.80
C ALA A 54 0.72 -12.64 0.30
N LEU A 55 0.37 -11.39 -0.07
CA LEU A 55 -0.02 -10.37 0.90
C LEU A 55 -1.25 -10.82 1.72
N ILE A 56 -2.28 -11.35 1.05
CA ILE A 56 -3.45 -11.89 1.76
C ILE A 56 -3.06 -13.10 2.61
N LYS A 57 -2.35 -14.05 2.04
CA LYS A 57 -2.03 -15.32 2.70
C LYS A 57 -1.19 -15.13 3.96
N HIS A 58 -0.25 -14.19 3.92
CA HIS A 58 0.76 -14.05 4.97
C HIS A 58 0.54 -12.86 5.90
N PHE A 59 -0.27 -11.88 5.51
CA PHE A 59 -0.39 -10.62 6.26
C PHE A 59 -1.83 -10.18 6.53
N TRP A 60 -2.85 -10.81 5.91
CA TRP A 60 -4.24 -10.53 6.25
C TRP A 60 -4.67 -11.34 7.48
N GLY A 61 -5.14 -10.65 8.52
CA GLY A 61 -5.37 -11.21 9.83
C GLY A 61 -6.64 -12.04 10.02
N ALA A 62 -7.37 -12.41 8.95
CA ALA A 62 -8.66 -13.09 9.07
C ALA A 62 -8.65 -14.35 9.94
N ASN A 63 -7.51 -15.05 10.04
CA ASN A 63 -7.38 -16.30 10.77
C ASN A 63 -6.64 -16.16 12.12
N PHE A 64 -6.30 -14.93 12.53
CA PHE A 64 -5.55 -14.69 13.77
C PHE A 64 -6.38 -13.89 14.74
N LYS A 65 -6.70 -14.51 15.88
CA LYS A 65 -7.44 -13.85 16.96
C LYS A 65 -6.72 -12.54 17.39
N GLY A 66 -7.46 -11.44 17.34
CA GLY A 66 -6.94 -10.13 17.69
C GLY A 66 -6.35 -9.34 16.50
N TYR A 67 -6.28 -9.96 15.31
CA TYR A 67 -5.78 -9.34 14.07
C TYR A 67 -6.83 -9.32 12.96
N GLU A 68 -8.05 -9.68 13.27
CA GLU A 68 -9.15 -9.73 12.31
C GLU A 68 -9.41 -8.36 11.68
N ASN A 69 -9.74 -8.37 10.41
CA ASN A 69 -10.10 -7.19 9.62
C ASN A 69 -8.99 -6.15 9.42
N ARG A 70 -7.72 -6.57 9.51
CA ARG A 70 -6.55 -5.70 9.29
C ARG A 70 -5.37 -6.49 8.79
N PHE A 71 -4.41 -5.79 8.19
CA PHE A 71 -3.11 -6.35 7.89
C PHE A 71 -2.21 -6.30 9.12
N TYR A 72 -1.25 -7.20 9.20
CA TYR A 72 -0.26 -7.21 10.27
C TYR A 72 1.15 -7.29 9.71
N PHE A 73 2.11 -6.92 10.51
CA PHE A 73 3.52 -7.03 10.22
C PHE A 73 4.14 -8.14 11.03
N ASN A 74 5.17 -8.72 10.44
CA ASN A 74 6.05 -9.66 11.13
C ASN A 74 7.49 -9.20 10.90
N TYR A 75 8.13 -8.71 11.94
CA TYR A 75 9.51 -8.25 11.88
C TYR A 75 10.56 -9.38 11.96
N GLY A 76 10.13 -10.59 12.02
CA GLY A 76 10.99 -11.75 12.11
C GLY A 76 10.38 -12.97 11.45
N SER A 77 11.01 -14.11 11.66
CA SER A 77 10.53 -15.40 11.17
C SER A 77 9.47 -16.02 12.06
N ASP A 78 9.24 -15.48 13.25
CA ASP A 78 8.24 -15.98 14.18
C ASP A 78 7.06 -15.00 14.34
N LEU A 79 5.89 -15.54 14.71
CA LEU A 79 4.66 -14.77 14.85
C LEU A 79 4.61 -13.94 16.14
N SER A 80 5.60 -14.04 17.03
CA SER A 80 5.65 -13.28 18.29
C SER A 80 5.84 -11.77 18.07
N ASN A 81 6.40 -11.39 16.91
CA ASN A 81 6.68 -10.02 16.54
C ASN A 81 5.61 -9.38 15.64
N MET A 82 4.42 -9.97 15.60
CA MET A 82 3.30 -9.41 14.82
C MET A 82 2.82 -8.10 15.44
N THR A 83 2.55 -7.12 14.58
CA THR A 83 1.97 -5.85 14.96
C THR A 83 1.02 -5.32 13.90
N THR A 84 0.00 -4.57 14.33
CA THR A 84 -0.94 -3.85 13.46
C THR A 84 -0.95 -2.35 13.75
N ASN A 85 -0.01 -1.87 14.56
CA ASN A 85 -0.01 -0.50 15.07
C ASN A 85 0.56 0.54 14.10
N HIS A 86 0.82 0.15 12.86
CA HIS A 86 1.34 1.04 11.84
C HIS A 86 0.23 1.42 10.87
N TYR A 87 -0.27 2.63 11.00
CA TYR A 87 -1.44 3.12 10.29
C TYR A 87 -1.23 3.24 8.77
N TRP A 88 -0.15 3.91 8.32
CA TRP A 88 0.15 4.09 6.91
C TRP A 88 0.36 2.78 6.12
N PRO A 89 0.97 1.72 6.66
CA PRO A 89 1.09 0.47 5.93
C PRO A 89 -0.25 -0.22 5.67
N GLN A 90 -1.29 0.05 6.49
CA GLN A 90 -2.65 -0.41 6.19
C GLN A 90 -3.16 0.21 4.88
N ALA A 91 -2.88 1.50 4.64
CA ALA A 91 -3.24 2.17 3.39
C ALA A 91 -2.55 1.53 2.19
N HIS A 92 -1.24 1.33 2.27
CA HIS A 92 -0.48 0.71 1.18
C HIS A 92 -0.89 -0.74 0.90
N ALA A 93 -1.21 -1.51 1.94
CA ALA A 93 -1.75 -2.85 1.76
C ALA A 93 -3.11 -2.83 1.03
N MET A 94 -3.96 -1.85 1.36
CA MET A 94 -5.24 -1.65 0.65
C MET A 94 -5.05 -1.19 -0.79
N ASP A 95 -4.06 -0.36 -1.08
CA ASP A 95 -3.72 0.02 -2.44
C ASP A 95 -3.38 -1.20 -3.31
N VAL A 96 -2.60 -2.13 -2.77
CA VAL A 96 -2.31 -3.39 -3.46
C VAL A 96 -3.58 -4.21 -3.70
N MET A 97 -4.52 -4.23 -2.75
CA MET A 97 -5.81 -4.92 -2.93
C MET A 97 -6.67 -4.26 -3.99
N VAL A 98 -6.68 -2.92 -4.03
CA VAL A 98 -7.41 -2.17 -5.07
C VAL A 98 -6.79 -2.45 -6.45
N ASP A 99 -5.48 -2.39 -6.59
CA ASP A 99 -4.79 -2.70 -7.84
C ASP A 99 -5.08 -4.13 -8.31
N ALA A 100 -5.04 -5.08 -7.39
CA ALA A 100 -5.34 -6.47 -7.70
C ALA A 100 -6.79 -6.66 -8.14
N TYR A 101 -7.75 -5.99 -7.49
CA TYR A 101 -9.15 -6.02 -7.91
C TYR A 101 -9.36 -5.36 -9.28
N MET A 102 -8.83 -4.16 -9.49
CA MET A 102 -8.96 -3.44 -10.76
C MET A 102 -8.35 -4.20 -11.94
N ARG A 103 -7.26 -4.91 -11.69
CA ARG A 103 -6.57 -5.71 -12.71
C ARG A 103 -7.27 -7.04 -13.02
N THR A 104 -7.84 -7.71 -12.02
CA THR A 104 -8.33 -9.09 -12.14
C THR A 104 -9.85 -9.21 -12.10
N GLY A 105 -10.57 -8.24 -11.55
CA GLY A 105 -12.01 -8.33 -11.24
C GLY A 105 -12.34 -9.35 -10.14
N SER A 106 -11.34 -9.92 -9.47
CA SER A 106 -11.56 -10.99 -8.49
C SER A 106 -12.18 -10.48 -7.20
N LYS A 107 -13.33 -11.05 -6.85
CA LYS A 107 -14.07 -10.70 -5.63
C LYS A 107 -13.30 -10.99 -4.34
N GLN A 108 -12.28 -11.84 -4.37
CA GLN A 108 -11.47 -12.09 -3.16
C GLN A 108 -10.81 -10.82 -2.64
N TYR A 109 -10.34 -9.95 -3.54
CA TYR A 109 -9.76 -8.65 -3.16
C TYR A 109 -10.83 -7.66 -2.73
N LEU A 110 -11.92 -7.60 -3.48
CA LEU A 110 -13.03 -6.70 -3.17
C LEU A 110 -13.66 -6.98 -1.78
N ASN A 111 -13.75 -8.24 -1.39
CA ASN A 111 -14.34 -8.66 -0.12
C ASN A 111 -13.51 -8.20 1.11
N ILE A 112 -12.25 -7.84 0.91
CA ILE A 112 -11.39 -7.28 1.97
C ILE A 112 -11.81 -5.85 2.33
N TYR A 113 -12.33 -5.06 1.38
CA TYR A 113 -12.65 -3.65 1.59
C TYR A 113 -13.57 -3.38 2.78
N PRO A 114 -14.76 -4.01 2.87
CA PRO A 114 -15.65 -3.77 4.00
C PRO A 114 -15.04 -4.25 5.32
N LEU A 115 -14.31 -5.36 5.31
CA LEU A 115 -13.68 -5.91 6.51
C LEU A 115 -12.56 -4.99 7.02
N TRP A 116 -11.69 -4.52 6.12
CA TRP A 116 -10.65 -3.56 6.46
C TRP A 116 -11.24 -2.25 6.99
N TRP A 117 -12.34 -1.79 6.39
CA TRP A 117 -13.05 -0.61 6.88
C TRP A 117 -13.49 -0.75 8.33
N GLU A 118 -14.02 -1.91 8.71
CA GLU A 118 -14.40 -2.23 10.08
C GLU A 118 -13.20 -2.40 11.03
N GLY A 119 -12.05 -2.72 10.46
CA GLY A 119 -10.80 -2.87 11.20
C GLY A 119 -10.14 -1.55 11.58
N ALA A 120 -10.49 -0.44 10.93
CA ALA A 120 -9.83 0.85 11.11
C ALA A 120 -9.67 1.30 12.57
N PRO A 121 -10.70 1.25 13.43
CA PRO A 121 -10.56 1.62 14.84
C PRO A 121 -9.58 0.75 15.63
N LYS A 122 -9.22 -0.41 15.10
CA LYS A 122 -8.33 -1.36 15.75
C LYS A 122 -6.88 -1.22 15.34
N PHE A 123 -6.60 -0.74 14.13
CA PHE A 123 -5.22 -0.57 13.67
C PHE A 123 -4.69 0.85 13.83
N ASN A 124 -5.55 1.81 14.10
CA ASN A 124 -5.15 3.20 14.37
C ASN A 124 -5.07 3.43 15.88
N PHE A 125 -3.90 3.23 16.45
CA PHE A 125 -3.68 3.43 17.89
C PHE A 125 -3.84 4.89 18.35
N ALA A 126 -3.74 5.85 17.42
CA ALA A 126 -3.89 7.27 17.67
C ALA A 126 -5.31 7.79 17.36
N GLY A 127 -6.21 6.91 16.90
CA GLY A 127 -7.59 7.29 16.58
C GLY A 127 -8.34 7.87 17.76
N ARG A 128 -9.24 8.80 17.49
CA ARG A 128 -10.12 9.42 18.47
C ARG A 128 -11.46 8.67 18.51
N GLU A 129 -12.16 8.77 19.64
CA GLU A 129 -13.49 8.16 19.79
C GLU A 129 -14.48 8.71 18.73
N GLU A 130 -14.44 10.02 18.51
CA GLU A 130 -15.28 10.71 17.52
C GLU A 130 -14.85 10.45 16.07
N ASP A 131 -13.56 10.14 15.84
CA ASP A 131 -13.03 9.80 14.52
C ASP A 131 -11.89 8.78 14.59
N PRO A 132 -12.17 7.49 14.45
CA PRO A 132 -11.16 6.45 14.47
C PRO A 132 -10.17 6.51 13.29
N TRP A 133 -10.46 7.33 12.26
CA TRP A 133 -9.56 7.57 11.14
C TRP A 133 -8.61 8.76 11.34
N TRP A 134 -8.80 9.52 12.42
CA TRP A 134 -7.87 10.60 12.77
C TRP A 134 -6.52 10.02 13.22
N ASN A 135 -5.43 10.67 12.83
CA ASN A 135 -4.08 10.34 13.29
C ASN A 135 -3.29 11.60 13.60
N VAL A 136 -2.28 11.49 14.46
CA VAL A 136 -1.38 12.61 14.80
C VAL A 136 -0.45 12.98 13.63
N PHE A 137 -0.23 12.05 12.72
CA PHE A 137 0.60 12.23 11.55
C PHE A 137 -0.29 12.53 10.34
N VAL A 138 -0.09 13.69 9.74
CA VAL A 138 -0.93 14.17 8.62
C VAL A 138 -0.71 13.31 7.37
N ASP A 139 0.52 12.96 7.09
CA ASP A 139 0.87 12.07 5.97
C ASP A 139 0.22 10.69 6.09
N ASP A 140 0.11 10.14 7.31
CA ASP A 140 -0.64 8.91 7.57
C ASP A 140 -2.11 9.06 7.15
N MET A 141 -2.75 10.18 7.52
CA MET A 141 -4.14 10.47 7.13
C MET A 141 -4.28 10.65 5.61
N GLU A 142 -3.31 11.28 4.95
CA GLU A 142 -3.29 11.43 3.50
C GLU A 142 -3.20 10.08 2.79
N TRP A 143 -2.34 9.17 3.25
CA TRP A 143 -2.25 7.82 2.69
C TRP A 143 -3.57 7.05 2.78
N ILE A 144 -4.24 7.14 3.93
CA ILE A 144 -5.55 6.51 4.12
C ILE A 144 -6.61 7.16 3.22
N ALA A 145 -6.64 8.49 3.11
CA ALA A 145 -7.57 9.19 2.24
C ALA A 145 -7.39 8.79 0.77
N LEU A 146 -6.13 8.66 0.31
CA LEU A 146 -5.82 8.19 -1.04
C LEU A 146 -6.33 6.76 -1.26
N ALA A 147 -6.09 5.84 -0.33
CA ALA A 147 -6.59 4.47 -0.42
C ALA A 147 -8.13 4.45 -0.49
N GLN A 148 -8.82 5.27 0.32
CA GLN A 148 -10.28 5.39 0.30
C GLN A 148 -10.82 5.96 -1.01
N ILE A 149 -10.15 6.96 -1.62
CA ILE A 149 -10.50 7.48 -2.96
C ILE A 149 -10.42 6.35 -3.99
N ARG A 150 -9.36 5.57 -3.98
CA ARG A 150 -9.18 4.43 -4.90
C ARG A 150 -10.23 3.32 -4.66
N MET A 151 -10.59 3.06 -3.40
CA MET A 151 -11.71 2.16 -3.08
C MET A 151 -13.03 2.68 -3.65
N PHE A 152 -13.27 4.00 -3.61
CA PHE A 152 -14.44 4.60 -4.27
C PHE A 152 -14.36 4.45 -5.80
N GLU A 153 -13.23 4.74 -6.41
CA GLU A 153 -13.06 4.64 -7.86
C GLU A 153 -13.34 3.24 -8.37
N SER A 154 -12.91 2.23 -7.63
CA SER A 154 -13.10 0.81 -8.00
C SER A 154 -14.50 0.26 -7.73
N THR A 155 -15.26 0.85 -6.77
CA THR A 155 -16.56 0.31 -6.32
C THR A 155 -17.75 1.24 -6.55
N LYS A 156 -17.49 2.53 -6.72
CA LYS A 156 -18.49 3.63 -6.71
C LYS A 156 -19.25 3.75 -5.38
N ASN A 157 -18.78 3.12 -4.32
CA ASN A 157 -19.37 3.25 -2.99
C ASN A 157 -18.98 4.58 -2.34
N THR A 158 -19.93 5.48 -2.28
CA THR A 158 -19.72 6.86 -1.83
C THR A 158 -19.28 7.00 -0.38
N LYS A 159 -19.44 5.97 0.44
CA LYS A 159 -18.94 6.02 1.84
C LYS A 159 -17.44 6.26 1.92
N TYR A 160 -16.67 5.67 1.00
CA TYR A 160 -15.22 5.82 0.94
C TYR A 160 -14.83 7.25 0.57
N LEU A 161 -15.44 7.79 -0.49
CA LEU A 161 -15.18 9.18 -0.92
C LEU A 161 -15.58 10.20 0.15
N LYS A 162 -16.73 10.00 0.80
CA LYS A 162 -17.18 10.89 1.87
C LYS A 162 -16.16 10.94 3.03
N LYS A 163 -15.63 9.79 3.41
CA LYS A 163 -14.65 9.75 4.52
C LYS A 163 -13.31 10.35 4.11
N ALA A 164 -12.81 10.03 2.92
CA ALA A 164 -11.59 10.63 2.40
C ALA A 164 -11.69 12.17 2.36
N ARG A 165 -12.82 12.71 1.86
CA ARG A 165 -13.06 14.13 1.84
C ARG A 165 -13.13 14.74 3.24
N GLN A 166 -13.86 14.10 4.17
CA GLN A 166 -13.93 14.54 5.55
C GLN A 166 -12.54 14.58 6.19
N THR A 167 -11.74 13.53 6.03
CA THR A 167 -10.38 13.49 6.57
C THR A 167 -9.53 14.63 6.00
N TYR A 168 -9.64 14.91 4.71
CA TYR A 168 -8.93 16.01 4.08
C TYR A 168 -9.42 17.38 4.58
N ASP A 169 -10.74 17.63 4.51
CA ASP A 169 -11.32 18.93 4.85
C ASP A 169 -11.17 19.27 6.33
N ASP A 170 -11.42 18.29 7.22
CA ASP A 170 -11.47 18.52 8.68
C ASP A 170 -10.07 18.47 9.34
N TRP A 171 -9.14 17.68 8.79
CA TRP A 171 -7.88 17.36 9.48
C TRP A 171 -6.64 17.74 8.69
N VAL A 172 -6.55 17.37 7.41
CA VAL A 172 -5.38 17.67 6.59
C VAL A 172 -5.34 19.15 6.25
N TRP A 173 -6.39 19.66 5.63
CA TRP A 173 -6.48 21.06 5.21
C TRP A 173 -6.41 22.02 6.39
N SER A 174 -7.06 21.72 7.51
CA SER A 174 -7.03 22.57 8.70
C SER A 174 -5.64 22.69 9.32
N THR A 175 -4.78 21.68 9.10
CA THR A 175 -3.39 21.68 9.56
C THR A 175 -2.47 22.47 8.60
N TRP A 176 -2.80 22.45 7.30
CA TRP A 176 -2.05 23.13 6.23
C TRP A 176 -2.64 24.52 5.85
N GLY A 177 -3.54 25.05 6.62
CA GLY A 177 -4.27 26.27 6.28
C GLY A 177 -3.39 27.39 5.67
N PRO A 178 -3.95 28.25 4.84
CA PRO A 178 -3.20 29.24 4.04
C PRO A 178 -2.44 30.27 4.88
N GLU A 179 -2.65 30.30 6.18
CA GLU A 179 -2.00 31.21 7.13
C GLU A 179 -0.89 30.52 7.95
N ASP A 180 -0.80 29.20 7.87
CA ASP A 180 0.21 28.46 8.62
C ASP A 180 1.43 28.22 7.74
N GLU A 181 2.51 28.89 8.06
CA GLU A 181 3.84 28.43 7.66
C GLU A 181 3.95 26.98 8.11
N ALA A 182 4.21 26.09 7.19
CA ALA A 182 4.19 24.65 7.40
C ALA A 182 4.92 24.27 8.70
N PRO A 183 4.25 23.69 9.71
CA PRO A 183 4.83 23.46 11.04
C PRO A 183 5.82 22.30 11.12
N TRP A 184 6.24 21.78 10.00
CA TRP A 184 7.05 20.55 9.88
C TRP A 184 8.53 20.75 9.69
N PHE A 185 9.02 21.98 9.64
CA PHE A 185 10.44 22.28 9.38
C PHE A 185 11.06 23.04 10.52
#